data_87aaf78cc4193052cd58cb853a942619
#
_entry.id   87aaf78cc4193052cd58cb853a942619
#
_cell.length_a   1.000
_cell.length_b   1.000
_cell.length_c   1.000
_cell.angle_alpha   90.00
_cell.angle_beta   90.00
_cell.angle_gamma   90.00
#
_symmetry.space_group_name_H-M   'P 1'
#
loop_
_entity.id
_entity.type
_entity.pdbx_description
1 polymer ?
#
loop_
_entity_poly.entity_id
_entity_poly.type
_entity_poly.pdbx_seq_one_letter_code
_entity_poly.pdbx_strand_id
1 'polypeptide(L)'
;MSTIVRKKISELKPHPLNEEIYGENESIDELVATMRKSGIVTIMTITDDNVIIAGHRRWKSCKQLVAEGDKRFCEVNCEVKEFDNEWEKLEYLVIDNNSRDKTMEQKAREAQLLIKVEKEKAEKRRLSNLKQNNISSTECAEPHIREKGRSSDVVAKKLKMKSGREVERAVKSVETIDKLTETGRKDDAELIRDALNNTSASTASELSYHIDELTEDEKQAIRDKKMSAYRVISKYATKRVPKVTDDMPDEKQAELAHKQACKEAVEEYIAQSMGLIDIPEVPVDDRTDDLIAFFNSSVNTFTAAITNLIGNVPNFSEEQFNRVFGIIKIAENKLSNLKNVMEV
;
A
#
# COMPACT_ATOMS: atom_id res chain seq x y z
N MET A 1 -8.05 -22.80 28.98
CA MET A 1 -6.97 -22.36 29.93
C MET A 1 -5.63 -22.56 29.24
N SER A 2 -4.76 -21.55 29.23
CA SER A 2 -3.43 -21.72 28.63
C SER A 2 -2.52 -22.47 29.61
N THR A 3 -1.82 -23.49 29.10
CA THR A 3 -0.90 -24.31 29.89
C THR A 3 0.53 -24.06 29.40
N ILE A 4 1.44 -23.72 30.31
CA ILE A 4 2.85 -23.56 29.96
C ILE A 4 3.53 -24.94 30.05
N VAL A 5 4.16 -25.35 28.94
CA VAL A 5 4.90 -26.62 28.81
C VAL A 5 6.31 -26.36 28.31
N ARG A 6 7.22 -27.24 28.65
CA ARG A 6 8.59 -27.23 28.11
C ARG A 6 8.66 -28.17 26.92
N LYS A 7 9.13 -27.70 25.76
CA LYS A 7 9.22 -28.46 24.51
C LYS A 7 10.62 -28.38 23.91
N LYS A 8 11.03 -29.45 23.24
CA LYS A 8 12.26 -29.43 22.45
C LYS A 8 12.05 -28.64 21.17
N ILE A 9 13.04 -27.85 20.78
CA ILE A 9 13.00 -27.06 19.54
C ILE A 9 12.77 -27.94 18.30
N SER A 10 13.28 -29.17 18.32
CA SER A 10 13.11 -30.14 17.22
C SER A 10 11.70 -30.67 17.06
N GLU A 11 10.85 -30.58 18.09
CA GLU A 11 9.46 -31.03 18.06
C GLU A 11 8.49 -29.97 17.52
N LEU A 12 8.94 -28.71 17.51
CA LEU A 12 8.12 -27.57 17.08
C LEU A 12 8.12 -27.43 15.55
N LYS A 13 6.95 -27.14 14.99
CA LYS A 13 6.74 -26.95 13.56
C LYS A 13 6.30 -25.51 13.28
N PRO A 14 6.86 -24.84 12.27
CA PRO A 14 6.37 -23.52 11.90
C PRO A 14 4.99 -23.63 11.28
N HIS A 15 4.16 -22.59 11.47
CA HIS A 15 2.90 -22.49 10.75
C HIS A 15 3.18 -22.17 9.28
N PRO A 16 2.59 -22.90 8.29
CA PRO A 16 2.89 -22.72 6.87
C PRO A 16 2.72 -21.29 6.38
N LEU A 17 1.66 -20.60 6.78
CA LEU A 17 1.38 -19.23 6.39
C LEU A 17 2.41 -18.20 6.91
N ASN A 18 3.22 -18.55 7.91
CA ASN A 18 4.24 -17.62 8.40
C ASN A 18 5.29 -17.34 7.32
N GLU A 19 5.69 -18.35 6.58
CA GLU A 19 6.68 -18.24 5.51
C GLU A 19 6.09 -17.52 4.29
N GLU A 20 4.84 -17.78 3.96
CA GLU A 20 4.11 -17.12 2.89
C GLU A 20 3.95 -15.60 3.14
N ILE A 21 3.69 -15.19 4.39
CA ILE A 21 3.49 -13.79 4.76
C ILE A 21 4.81 -13.04 4.87
N TYR A 22 5.80 -13.62 5.59
CA TYR A 22 7.01 -12.91 6.01
C TYR A 22 8.24 -13.28 5.19
N GLY A 23 8.17 -14.32 4.36
CA GLY A 23 9.27 -14.86 3.56
C GLY A 23 10.20 -15.76 4.35
N GLU A 24 11.02 -16.53 3.61
CA GLU A 24 12.01 -17.45 4.19
C GLU A 24 13.19 -16.72 4.88
N ASN A 25 13.65 -15.63 4.26
CA ASN A 25 14.88 -14.92 4.58
C ASN A 25 14.66 -13.74 5.55
N GLU A 26 13.82 -13.95 6.54
CA GLU A 26 13.65 -12.95 7.58
C GLU A 26 14.93 -12.83 8.44
N SER A 27 15.49 -11.61 8.53
CA SER A 27 16.68 -11.36 9.35
C SER A 27 16.39 -11.64 10.83
N ILE A 28 17.20 -12.52 11.42
CA ILE A 28 17.15 -12.91 12.82
C ILE A 28 18.46 -12.59 13.57
N ASP A 29 19.43 -11.98 12.90
CA ASP A 29 20.80 -11.81 13.42
C ASP A 29 20.86 -11.05 14.76
N GLU A 30 20.14 -9.94 14.85
CA GLU A 30 20.05 -9.16 16.09
C GLU A 30 19.41 -9.94 17.24
N LEU A 31 18.37 -10.74 16.91
CA LEU A 31 17.69 -11.57 17.88
C LEU A 31 18.59 -12.71 18.36
N VAL A 32 19.32 -13.35 17.45
CA VAL A 32 20.32 -14.38 17.76
C VAL A 32 21.41 -13.81 18.66
N ALA A 33 21.94 -12.63 18.34
CA ALA A 33 22.95 -11.97 19.15
C ALA A 33 22.44 -11.64 20.58
N THR A 34 21.23 -11.14 20.68
CA THR A 34 20.57 -10.81 21.96
C THR A 34 20.34 -12.07 22.79
N MET A 35 19.79 -13.13 22.19
CA MET A 35 19.51 -14.40 22.87
C MET A 35 20.81 -15.08 23.32
N ARG A 36 21.86 -15.07 22.49
CA ARG A 36 23.18 -15.61 22.84
C ARG A 36 23.73 -14.92 24.08
N LYS A 37 23.64 -13.59 24.17
CA LYS A 37 24.14 -12.78 25.28
C LYS A 37 23.30 -12.97 26.55
N SER A 38 21.98 -12.95 26.44
CA SER A 38 21.08 -13.00 27.61
C SER A 38 20.82 -14.44 28.11
N GLY A 39 20.87 -15.43 27.22
CA GLY A 39 20.41 -16.78 27.52
C GLY A 39 18.90 -16.93 27.70
N ILE A 40 18.13 -15.87 27.42
CA ILE A 40 16.69 -15.80 27.68
C ILE A 40 15.92 -15.94 26.38
N VAL A 41 14.88 -16.79 26.40
CA VAL A 41 13.87 -16.94 25.35
C VAL A 41 12.50 -16.61 25.94
N THR A 42 11.82 -15.64 25.40
CA THR A 42 10.42 -15.39 25.80
C THR A 42 9.51 -16.50 25.30
N ILE A 43 8.42 -16.76 26.03
CA ILE A 43 7.46 -17.84 25.75
C ILE A 43 6.95 -17.75 24.30
N MET A 44 6.89 -18.90 23.62
CA MET A 44 6.27 -19.05 22.30
C MET A 44 4.86 -19.62 22.46
N THR A 45 3.92 -19.22 21.61
CA THR A 45 2.56 -19.79 21.62
C THR A 45 2.48 -20.88 20.54
N ILE A 46 2.00 -22.04 20.95
CA ILE A 46 1.86 -23.22 20.10
C ILE A 46 0.45 -23.81 20.22
N THR A 47 0.07 -24.63 19.24
CA THR A 47 -1.09 -25.51 19.34
C THR A 47 -0.74 -26.81 20.06
N ASP A 48 -1.71 -27.64 20.34
CA ASP A 48 -1.57 -28.97 20.95
C ASP A 48 -0.73 -29.94 20.10
N ASP A 49 -0.76 -29.78 18.77
CA ASP A 49 0.04 -30.52 17.80
C ASP A 49 1.43 -29.92 17.52
N ASN A 50 1.91 -29.02 18.41
CA ASN A 50 3.20 -28.36 18.39
C ASN A 50 3.44 -27.42 17.19
N VAL A 51 2.38 -26.88 16.55
CA VAL A 51 2.51 -25.86 15.52
C VAL A 51 2.65 -24.49 16.18
N ILE A 52 3.67 -23.75 15.78
CA ILE A 52 3.96 -22.41 16.32
C ILE A 52 2.98 -21.42 15.73
N ILE A 53 2.24 -20.69 16.56
CA ILE A 53 1.35 -19.60 16.18
C ILE A 53 2.03 -18.25 16.41
N ALA A 54 2.77 -18.12 17.51
CA ALA A 54 3.54 -16.91 17.83
C ALA A 54 4.97 -17.24 18.24
N GLY A 55 5.94 -16.51 17.68
CA GLY A 55 7.35 -16.68 18.01
C GLY A 55 8.22 -17.40 16.98
N HIS A 56 7.83 -17.44 15.72
CA HIS A 56 8.60 -18.07 14.63
C HIS A 56 10.07 -17.57 14.54
N ARG A 57 10.32 -16.28 14.72
CA ARG A 57 11.68 -15.73 14.76
C ARG A 57 12.50 -16.31 15.91
N ARG A 58 11.90 -16.39 17.10
CA ARG A 58 12.53 -16.99 18.30
C ARG A 58 12.89 -18.46 18.05
N TRP A 59 11.98 -19.20 17.44
CA TRP A 59 12.23 -20.58 17.05
C TRP A 59 13.36 -20.71 16.02
N LYS A 60 13.36 -19.91 14.96
CA LYS A 60 14.47 -19.86 13.97
C LYS A 60 15.80 -19.55 14.66
N SER A 61 15.82 -18.56 15.56
CA SER A 61 17.02 -18.18 16.32
C SER A 61 17.51 -19.30 17.24
N CYS A 62 16.60 -20.00 17.95
CA CYS A 62 16.97 -21.16 18.76
C CYS A 62 17.54 -22.29 17.89
N LYS A 63 16.96 -22.60 16.73
CA LYS A 63 17.50 -23.60 15.80
C LYS A 63 18.92 -23.26 15.38
N GLN A 64 19.20 -22.01 15.05
CA GLN A 64 20.53 -21.56 14.67
C GLN A 64 21.52 -21.71 15.84
N LEU A 65 21.17 -21.24 17.03
CA LEU A 65 22.03 -21.35 18.21
C LEU A 65 22.34 -22.80 18.59
N VAL A 66 21.34 -23.70 18.49
CA VAL A 66 21.54 -25.12 18.72
C VAL A 66 22.46 -25.75 17.68
N ALA A 67 22.32 -25.37 16.41
CA ALA A 67 23.21 -25.81 15.33
C ALA A 67 24.65 -25.34 15.53
N GLU A 68 24.85 -24.16 16.14
CA GLU A 68 26.17 -23.64 16.56
C GLU A 68 26.72 -24.30 17.84
N GLY A 69 25.98 -25.24 18.46
CA GLY A 69 26.39 -26.00 19.63
C GLY A 69 25.93 -25.46 20.99
N ASP A 70 25.11 -24.39 21.01
CA ASP A 70 24.61 -23.83 22.26
C ASP A 70 23.38 -24.62 22.79
N LYS A 71 23.67 -25.54 23.72
CA LYS A 71 22.66 -26.44 24.29
C LYS A 71 21.62 -25.75 25.16
N ARG A 72 21.81 -24.50 25.58
CA ARG A 72 20.85 -23.74 26.40
C ARG A 72 19.49 -23.59 25.71
N PHE A 73 19.48 -23.62 24.38
CA PHE A 73 18.30 -23.38 23.54
C PHE A 73 17.65 -24.67 22.97
N CYS A 74 18.11 -25.85 23.41
CA CYS A 74 17.51 -27.13 22.97
C CYS A 74 16.05 -27.29 23.39
N GLU A 75 15.68 -26.68 24.53
CA GLU A 75 14.33 -26.72 25.08
C GLU A 75 13.86 -25.30 25.42
N VAL A 76 12.59 -25.02 25.16
CA VAL A 76 11.96 -23.72 25.36
C VAL A 76 10.61 -23.85 26.05
N ASN A 77 10.20 -22.80 26.75
CA ASN A 77 8.88 -22.73 27.32
C ASN A 77 7.87 -22.28 26.26
N CYS A 78 6.81 -23.04 26.14
CA CYS A 78 5.72 -22.78 25.21
C CYS A 78 4.39 -22.70 25.97
N GLU A 79 3.54 -21.77 25.55
CA GLU A 79 2.15 -21.68 25.96
C GLU A 79 1.32 -22.48 24.96
N VAL A 80 0.68 -23.56 25.40
CA VAL A 80 -0.27 -24.29 24.56
C VAL A 80 -1.60 -23.58 24.62
N LYS A 81 -2.10 -23.16 23.45
CA LYS A 81 -3.36 -22.46 23.31
C LYS A 81 -4.30 -23.25 22.42
N GLU A 82 -5.50 -23.47 22.92
CA GLU A 82 -6.61 -24.03 22.17
C GLU A 82 -7.34 -22.88 21.44
N PHE A 83 -7.79 -23.14 20.23
CA PHE A 83 -8.55 -22.21 19.40
C PHE A 83 -9.88 -22.85 19.04
N ASP A 84 -10.98 -22.11 19.19
CA ASP A 84 -12.32 -22.62 18.89
C ASP A 84 -12.50 -22.94 17.40
N ASN A 85 -11.73 -22.29 16.54
CA ASN A 85 -11.79 -22.49 15.09
C ASN A 85 -10.51 -21.97 14.41
N GLU A 86 -10.32 -22.36 13.15
CA GLU A 86 -9.16 -21.98 12.35
C GLU A 86 -9.04 -20.47 12.15
N TRP A 87 -10.16 -19.73 12.06
CA TRP A 87 -10.15 -18.29 11.88
C TRP A 87 -9.60 -17.55 13.10
N GLU A 88 -9.91 -17.99 14.29
CA GLU A 88 -9.35 -17.44 15.54
C GLU A 88 -7.83 -17.65 15.60
N LYS A 89 -7.38 -18.82 15.21
CA LYS A 89 -5.97 -19.17 15.13
C LYS A 89 -5.22 -18.26 14.14
N LEU A 90 -5.78 -18.04 12.94
CA LEU A 90 -5.21 -17.14 11.93
C LEU A 90 -5.19 -15.68 12.39
N GLU A 91 -6.26 -15.22 13.03
CA GLU A 91 -6.30 -13.88 13.57
C GLU A 91 -5.24 -13.67 14.66
N TYR A 92 -5.07 -14.65 15.53
CA TYR A 92 -4.05 -14.61 16.58
C TYR A 92 -2.63 -14.57 16.00
N LEU A 93 -2.35 -15.36 14.95
CA LEU A 93 -1.07 -15.36 14.24
C LEU A 93 -0.71 -13.97 13.70
N VAL A 94 -1.68 -13.24 13.17
CA VAL A 94 -1.47 -11.88 12.64
C VAL A 94 -1.35 -10.84 13.75
N ILE A 95 -2.23 -10.90 14.77
CA ILE A 95 -2.28 -9.90 15.85
C ILE A 95 -1.03 -9.93 16.72
N ASP A 96 -0.49 -11.10 17.03
CA ASP A 96 0.74 -11.22 17.84
C ASP A 96 1.94 -10.52 17.17
N ASN A 97 1.94 -10.45 15.85
CA ASN A 97 2.96 -9.76 15.07
C ASN A 97 2.73 -8.24 14.90
N ASN A 98 1.69 -7.64 15.51
CA ASN A 98 1.37 -6.21 15.31
C ASN A 98 2.36 -5.21 15.90
N SER A 99 3.23 -5.64 16.79
CA SER A 99 4.31 -4.81 17.36
C SER A 99 5.56 -4.74 16.49
N ARG A 100 5.59 -5.49 15.39
CA ARG A 100 6.72 -5.63 14.50
C ARG A 100 6.69 -4.60 13.38
N ASP A 101 7.84 -4.08 13.00
CA ASP A 101 7.99 -3.31 11.76
C ASP A 101 7.81 -4.23 10.56
N LYS A 102 6.84 -3.91 9.73
CA LYS A 102 6.42 -4.71 8.58
C LYS A 102 6.50 -3.90 7.30
N THR A 103 6.93 -4.54 6.22
CA THR A 103 6.80 -3.97 4.88
C THR A 103 5.33 -3.84 4.48
N MET A 104 5.05 -3.04 3.46
CA MET A 104 3.68 -2.89 2.95
C MET A 104 3.18 -4.20 2.33
N GLU A 105 4.05 -4.99 1.70
CA GLU A 105 3.72 -6.33 1.19
C GLU A 105 3.31 -7.27 2.32
N GLN A 106 4.07 -7.33 3.42
CA GLN A 106 3.73 -8.15 4.58
C GLN A 106 2.39 -7.76 5.18
N LYS A 107 2.11 -6.46 5.34
CA LYS A 107 0.79 -5.98 5.79
C LYS A 107 -0.32 -6.36 4.82
N ALA A 108 -0.07 -6.32 3.51
CA ALA A 108 -1.05 -6.72 2.51
C ALA A 108 -1.35 -8.23 2.55
N ARG A 109 -0.34 -9.07 2.75
CA ARG A 109 -0.52 -10.53 2.93
C ARG A 109 -1.30 -10.85 4.20
N GLU A 110 -1.00 -10.19 5.30
CA GLU A 110 -1.81 -10.29 6.52
C GLU A 110 -3.25 -9.82 6.29
N ALA A 111 -3.44 -8.74 5.51
CA ALA A 111 -4.75 -8.23 5.18
C ALA A 111 -5.59 -9.22 4.37
N GLN A 112 -4.98 -9.95 3.43
CA GLN A 112 -5.68 -11.01 2.67
C GLN A 112 -6.29 -12.05 3.60
N LEU A 113 -5.54 -12.49 4.63
CA LEU A 113 -6.03 -13.45 5.62
C LEU A 113 -7.14 -12.85 6.48
N LEU A 114 -6.92 -11.66 7.04
CA LEU A 114 -7.90 -11.01 7.90
C LEU A 114 -9.20 -10.66 7.18
N ILE A 115 -9.16 -10.31 5.89
CA ILE A 115 -10.37 -10.08 5.08
C ILE A 115 -11.19 -11.37 4.97
N LYS A 116 -10.53 -12.54 4.77
CA LYS A 116 -11.21 -13.83 4.76
C LYS A 116 -11.87 -14.12 6.11
N VAL A 117 -11.13 -13.91 7.21
CA VAL A 117 -11.64 -14.05 8.58
C VAL A 117 -12.84 -13.14 8.85
N GLU A 118 -12.77 -11.86 8.48
CA GLU A 118 -13.86 -10.92 8.70
C GLU A 118 -15.09 -11.22 7.83
N LYS A 119 -14.91 -11.72 6.61
CA LYS A 119 -16.03 -12.18 5.75
C LYS A 119 -16.75 -13.36 6.39
N GLU A 120 -16.03 -14.35 6.89
CA GLU A 120 -16.60 -15.51 7.58
C GLU A 120 -17.36 -15.09 8.86
N LYS A 121 -16.76 -14.21 9.67
CA LYS A 121 -17.43 -13.65 10.85
C LYS A 121 -18.70 -12.88 10.48
N ALA A 122 -18.68 -12.14 9.38
CA ALA A 122 -19.85 -11.40 8.89
C ALA A 122 -20.95 -12.37 8.41
N GLU A 123 -20.60 -13.44 7.72
CA GLU A 123 -21.56 -14.45 7.25
C GLU A 123 -22.19 -15.23 8.42
N LYS A 124 -21.38 -15.66 9.41
CA LYS A 124 -21.92 -16.29 10.61
C LYS A 124 -22.90 -15.38 11.35
N ARG A 125 -22.58 -14.08 11.47
CA ARG A 125 -23.49 -13.08 12.05
C ARG A 125 -24.77 -12.94 11.23
N ARG A 126 -24.69 -12.93 9.90
CA ARG A 126 -25.84 -12.87 9.01
C ARG A 126 -26.76 -14.08 9.21
N LEU A 127 -26.19 -15.26 9.24
CA LEU A 127 -26.94 -16.52 9.43
C LEU A 127 -27.59 -16.60 10.82
N SER A 128 -26.92 -16.13 11.89
CA SER A 128 -27.50 -16.12 13.23
C SER A 128 -28.69 -15.14 13.32
N ASN A 129 -28.58 -13.94 12.71
CA ASN A 129 -29.66 -12.98 12.68
C ASN A 129 -30.89 -13.49 11.90
N LEU A 130 -30.69 -14.25 10.81
CA LEU A 130 -31.78 -14.89 10.07
C LEU A 130 -32.52 -15.94 10.89
N LYS A 131 -31.79 -16.69 11.74
CA LYS A 131 -32.38 -17.68 12.65
C LYS A 131 -33.17 -17.02 13.78
N GLN A 132 -32.69 -15.89 14.33
CA GLN A 132 -33.39 -15.14 15.39
C GLN A 132 -34.70 -14.50 14.91
N ASN A 133 -34.80 -14.07 13.66
CA ASN A 133 -36.04 -13.52 13.13
C ASN A 133 -37.16 -14.55 12.97
N ASN A 134 -36.88 -15.84 13.12
CA ASN A 134 -37.86 -16.95 13.09
C ASN A 134 -38.29 -17.42 14.48
N ILE A 135 -37.77 -16.85 15.57
CA ILE A 135 -38.10 -17.20 16.95
C ILE A 135 -38.40 -15.92 17.70
N SER A 136 -39.69 -15.63 17.89
CA SER A 136 -40.16 -14.62 18.82
C SER A 136 -39.92 -15.10 20.24
N SER A 137 -38.89 -14.63 20.92
CA SER A 137 -38.81 -14.66 22.39
C SER A 137 -37.78 -13.67 22.94
N THR A 138 -38.28 -12.84 23.78
CA THR A 138 -37.74 -11.96 24.77
C THR A 138 -36.60 -12.60 25.58
N GLU A 139 -35.36 -12.37 25.19
CA GLU A 139 -34.21 -12.41 26.10
C GLU A 139 -33.18 -11.39 25.62
N CYS A 140 -32.84 -10.48 26.51
CA CYS A 140 -31.89 -9.38 26.30
C CYS A 140 -30.50 -9.99 26.04
N ALA A 141 -30.12 -10.11 24.77
CA ALA A 141 -28.74 -10.36 24.40
C ALA A 141 -27.90 -9.11 24.65
N GLU A 142 -26.80 -9.27 25.37
CA GLU A 142 -25.82 -8.20 25.58
C GLU A 142 -25.45 -7.50 24.27
N PRO A 143 -25.25 -6.18 24.28
CA PRO A 143 -24.89 -5.45 23.08
C PRO A 143 -23.45 -5.77 22.69
N HIS A 144 -23.28 -6.80 21.86
CA HIS A 144 -22.01 -6.98 21.18
C HIS A 144 -21.74 -5.69 20.39
N ILE A 145 -20.64 -5.02 20.71
CA ILE A 145 -20.14 -3.84 20.00
C ILE A 145 -20.06 -4.19 18.51
N ARG A 146 -21.05 -3.73 17.76
CA ARG A 146 -21.10 -3.93 16.31
C ARG A 146 -20.04 -3.04 15.70
N GLU A 147 -18.89 -3.60 15.32
CA GLU A 147 -18.00 -2.92 14.39
C GLU A 147 -18.74 -2.76 13.06
N LYS A 148 -19.36 -1.59 12.86
CA LYS A 148 -20.01 -1.20 11.62
C LYS A 148 -18.92 -0.76 10.65
N GLY A 149 -18.78 -1.44 9.50
CA GLY A 149 -17.85 -1.06 8.44
C GLY A 149 -17.68 -2.19 7.42
N ARG A 150 -17.07 -1.87 6.30
CA ARG A 150 -16.61 -2.88 5.34
C ARG A 150 -15.51 -3.71 5.98
N SER A 151 -15.37 -4.98 5.61
CA SER A 151 -14.30 -5.84 6.12
C SER A 151 -12.91 -5.21 5.93
N SER A 152 -12.69 -4.50 4.83
CA SER A 152 -11.44 -3.78 4.55
C SER A 152 -11.18 -2.64 5.54
N ASP A 153 -12.20 -1.92 6.01
CA ASP A 153 -12.03 -0.84 6.99
C ASP A 153 -11.70 -1.38 8.39
N VAL A 154 -12.30 -2.51 8.77
CA VAL A 154 -11.98 -3.22 10.02
C VAL A 154 -10.53 -3.71 9.99
N VAL A 155 -10.12 -4.32 8.88
CA VAL A 155 -8.74 -4.81 8.69
C VAL A 155 -7.74 -3.66 8.67
N ALA A 156 -8.07 -2.52 8.03
CA ALA A 156 -7.20 -1.34 8.04
C ALA A 156 -6.88 -0.88 9.46
N LYS A 157 -7.88 -0.83 10.35
CA LYS A 157 -7.68 -0.48 11.77
C LYS A 157 -6.79 -1.49 12.50
N LYS A 158 -7.01 -2.80 12.28
CA LYS A 158 -6.22 -3.87 12.91
C LYS A 158 -4.74 -3.82 12.51
N LEU A 159 -4.45 -3.52 11.24
CA LEU A 159 -3.09 -3.46 10.69
C LEU A 159 -2.45 -2.06 10.73
N LYS A 160 -3.13 -1.07 11.32
CA LYS A 160 -2.69 0.33 11.37
C LYS A 160 -2.40 0.90 9.97
N MET A 161 -3.24 0.54 8.99
CA MET A 161 -3.25 1.12 7.66
C MET A 161 -4.21 2.32 7.60
N LYS A 162 -3.99 3.25 6.67
CA LYS A 162 -4.71 4.54 6.62
C LYS A 162 -6.20 4.39 6.30
N SER A 163 -6.58 3.40 5.48
CA SER A 163 -7.97 3.20 5.06
C SER A 163 -8.22 1.82 4.47
N GLY A 164 -9.49 1.39 4.41
CA GLY A 164 -9.88 0.17 3.71
C GLY A 164 -9.54 0.17 2.21
N ARG A 165 -9.55 1.35 1.56
CA ARG A 165 -9.10 1.48 0.16
C ARG A 165 -7.62 1.21 -0.01
N GLU A 166 -6.78 1.61 0.94
CA GLU A 166 -5.35 1.29 0.93
C GLU A 166 -5.13 -0.21 1.06
N VAL A 167 -5.90 -0.86 1.95
CA VAL A 167 -5.89 -2.33 2.11
C VAL A 167 -6.27 -3.01 0.79
N GLU A 168 -7.38 -2.64 0.17
CA GLU A 168 -7.84 -3.23 -1.09
C GLU A 168 -6.81 -3.10 -2.22
N ARG A 169 -6.17 -1.93 -2.33
CA ARG A 169 -5.12 -1.67 -3.33
C ARG A 169 -3.86 -2.49 -3.06
N ALA A 170 -3.41 -2.54 -1.80
CA ALA A 170 -2.24 -3.32 -1.42
C ALA A 170 -2.45 -4.82 -1.65
N VAL A 171 -3.62 -5.35 -1.28
CA VAL A 171 -4.00 -6.75 -1.53
C VAL A 171 -4.01 -7.07 -3.03
N LYS A 172 -4.60 -6.20 -3.86
CA LYS A 172 -4.60 -6.38 -5.31
C LYS A 172 -3.19 -6.39 -5.90
N SER A 173 -2.29 -5.56 -5.38
CA SER A 173 -0.89 -5.55 -5.82
C SER A 173 -0.19 -6.86 -5.48
N VAL A 174 -0.42 -7.42 -4.28
CA VAL A 174 0.15 -8.72 -3.88
C VAL A 174 -0.40 -9.87 -4.73
N GLU A 175 -1.70 -9.90 -5.01
CA GLU A 175 -2.30 -10.89 -5.91
C GLU A 175 -1.66 -10.86 -7.31
N THR A 176 -1.33 -9.67 -7.80
CA THR A 176 -0.62 -9.52 -9.10
C THR A 176 0.83 -9.98 -8.99
N ILE A 177 1.54 -9.65 -7.90
CA ILE A 177 2.91 -10.12 -7.63
C ILE A 177 2.96 -11.66 -7.65
N ASP A 178 2.04 -12.31 -6.94
CA ASP A 178 2.00 -13.77 -6.85
C ASP A 178 1.73 -14.39 -8.22
N LYS A 179 0.75 -13.89 -8.97
CA LYS A 179 0.44 -14.32 -10.34
C LYS A 179 1.63 -14.16 -11.30
N LEU A 180 2.33 -13.04 -11.25
CA LEU A 180 3.50 -12.78 -12.08
C LEU A 180 4.66 -13.71 -11.71
N THR A 181 4.83 -13.99 -10.41
CA THR A 181 5.84 -14.92 -9.92
C THR A 181 5.57 -16.35 -10.40
N GLU A 182 4.32 -16.80 -10.31
CA GLU A 182 3.88 -18.12 -10.81
C GLU A 182 4.07 -18.28 -12.32
N THR A 183 3.85 -17.19 -13.09
CA THR A 183 4.05 -17.18 -14.55
C THR A 183 5.50 -16.95 -14.97
N GLY A 184 6.46 -16.87 -14.04
CA GLY A 184 7.88 -16.70 -14.30
C GLY A 184 8.32 -15.26 -14.60
N ARG A 185 7.42 -14.28 -14.52
CA ARG A 185 7.69 -12.83 -14.74
C ARG A 185 8.22 -12.17 -13.47
N LYS A 186 9.34 -12.66 -12.97
CA LYS A 186 9.91 -12.24 -11.69
C LYS A 186 10.29 -10.76 -11.65
N ASP A 187 10.82 -10.23 -12.76
CA ASP A 187 11.25 -8.84 -12.85
C ASP A 187 10.07 -7.86 -12.76
N ASP A 188 8.93 -8.23 -13.35
CA ASP A 188 7.70 -7.43 -13.25
C ASP A 188 7.10 -7.52 -11.85
N ALA A 189 7.13 -8.69 -11.22
CA ALA A 189 6.71 -8.87 -9.83
C ALA A 189 7.55 -8.03 -8.87
N GLU A 190 8.88 -7.99 -9.08
CA GLU A 190 9.81 -7.19 -8.28
C GLU A 190 9.56 -5.69 -8.44
N LEU A 191 9.24 -5.23 -9.66
CA LEU A 191 8.91 -3.85 -9.93
C LEU A 191 7.66 -3.39 -9.15
N ILE A 192 6.62 -4.22 -9.11
CA ILE A 192 5.40 -3.93 -8.33
C ILE A 192 5.69 -3.99 -6.83
N ARG A 193 6.51 -4.94 -6.38
CA ARG A 193 6.93 -5.08 -4.98
C ARG A 193 7.70 -3.85 -4.49
N ASP A 194 8.65 -3.37 -5.28
CA ASP A 194 9.39 -2.15 -4.98
C ASP A 194 8.46 -0.93 -4.88
N ALA A 195 7.54 -0.78 -5.84
CA ALA A 195 6.54 0.28 -5.80
C ALA A 195 5.64 0.20 -4.55
N LEU A 196 5.20 -1.01 -4.16
CA LEU A 196 4.35 -1.22 -2.98
C LEU A 196 5.06 -0.85 -1.68
N ASN A 197 6.31 -1.26 -1.53
CA ASN A 197 7.08 -1.07 -0.30
C ASN A 197 7.68 0.34 -0.18
N ASN A 198 8.08 0.97 -1.28
CA ASN A 198 8.86 2.21 -1.27
C ASN A 198 8.10 3.44 -1.74
N THR A 199 6.89 3.28 -2.32
CA THR A 199 6.08 4.43 -2.75
C THR A 199 4.70 4.46 -2.09
N SER A 200 3.70 3.79 -2.68
CA SER A 200 2.36 3.71 -2.11
C SER A 200 1.55 2.55 -2.67
N ALA A 201 0.58 2.06 -1.89
CA ALA A 201 -0.38 1.06 -2.36
C ALA A 201 -1.20 1.53 -3.58
N SER A 202 -1.42 2.85 -3.72
CA SER A 202 -2.09 3.41 -4.89
C SER A 202 -1.25 3.25 -6.15
N THR A 203 0.03 3.67 -6.09
CA THR A 203 0.97 3.56 -7.21
C THR A 203 1.19 2.10 -7.61
N ALA A 204 1.40 1.21 -6.62
CA ALA A 204 1.57 -0.21 -6.89
C ALA A 204 0.34 -0.85 -7.52
N SER A 205 -0.86 -0.49 -7.08
CA SER A 205 -2.11 -1.00 -7.66
C SER A 205 -2.34 -0.51 -9.10
N GLU A 206 -2.01 0.74 -9.41
CA GLU A 206 -2.08 1.24 -10.79
C GLU A 206 -1.00 0.60 -11.66
N LEU A 207 0.22 0.43 -11.15
CA LEU A 207 1.29 -0.29 -11.83
C LEU A 207 0.88 -1.74 -12.13
N SER A 208 0.28 -2.42 -11.17
CA SER A 208 -0.25 -3.78 -11.34
C SER A 208 -1.30 -3.87 -12.44
N TYR A 209 -2.10 -2.83 -12.60
CA TYR A 209 -3.14 -2.79 -13.64
C TYR A 209 -2.57 -2.59 -15.04
N HIS A 210 -1.52 -1.78 -15.18
CA HIS A 210 -0.93 -1.41 -16.47
C HIS A 210 0.35 -2.16 -16.82
N ILE A 211 0.79 -3.13 -16.02
CA ILE A 211 2.09 -3.81 -16.16
C ILE A 211 2.29 -4.45 -17.55
N ASP A 212 1.22 -4.89 -18.19
CA ASP A 212 1.24 -5.50 -19.52
C ASP A 212 1.24 -4.46 -20.65
N GLU A 213 0.88 -3.21 -20.34
CA GLU A 213 0.87 -2.11 -21.31
C GLU A 213 2.21 -1.37 -21.36
N LEU A 214 3.04 -1.46 -20.30
CA LEU A 214 4.32 -0.78 -20.19
C LEU A 214 5.35 -1.42 -21.15
N THR A 215 6.12 -0.57 -21.83
CA THR A 215 7.28 -1.02 -22.61
C THR A 215 8.44 -1.44 -21.68
N GLU A 216 9.35 -2.27 -22.19
CA GLU A 216 10.52 -2.69 -21.39
C GLU A 216 11.43 -1.51 -21.04
N ASP A 217 11.54 -0.50 -21.92
CA ASP A 217 12.30 0.72 -21.64
C ASP A 217 11.68 1.53 -20.46
N GLU A 218 10.35 1.61 -20.42
CA GLU A 218 9.63 2.26 -19.31
C GLU A 218 9.83 1.50 -18.00
N LYS A 219 9.73 0.17 -18.01
CA LYS A 219 10.01 -0.67 -16.86
C LYS A 219 11.45 -0.51 -16.38
N GLN A 220 12.40 -0.49 -17.32
CA GLN A 220 13.80 -0.29 -16.98
C GLN A 220 14.06 1.10 -16.42
N ALA A 221 13.43 2.15 -16.96
CA ALA A 221 13.55 3.50 -16.42
C ALA A 221 13.03 3.61 -14.97
N ILE A 222 11.99 2.85 -14.61
CA ILE A 222 11.50 2.77 -13.24
C ILE A 222 12.51 2.02 -12.34
N ARG A 223 13.04 0.87 -12.81
CA ARG A 223 14.04 0.08 -12.05
C ARG A 223 15.31 0.89 -11.78
N ASP A 224 15.78 1.62 -12.77
CA ASP A 224 16.95 2.48 -12.67
C ASP A 224 16.70 3.77 -11.84
N LYS A 225 15.47 3.97 -11.37
CA LYS A 225 15.02 5.20 -10.66
C LYS A 225 15.21 6.49 -11.48
N LYS A 226 15.33 6.37 -12.81
CA LYS A 226 15.35 7.52 -13.73
C LYS A 226 13.99 8.19 -13.82
N MET A 227 12.92 7.39 -13.69
CA MET A 227 11.55 7.89 -13.64
C MET A 227 10.79 7.25 -12.48
N SER A 228 9.89 8.02 -11.87
CA SER A 228 8.98 7.47 -10.86
C SER A 228 7.88 6.64 -11.51
N ALA A 229 7.51 5.53 -10.87
CA ALA A 229 6.40 4.70 -11.33
C ALA A 229 5.11 5.51 -11.56
N TYR A 230 4.81 6.46 -10.67
CA TYR A 230 3.65 7.34 -10.81
C TYR A 230 3.66 8.13 -12.13
N ARG A 231 4.81 8.66 -12.54
CA ARG A 231 4.96 9.46 -13.76
C ARG A 231 4.71 8.62 -15.01
N VAL A 232 5.24 7.41 -15.05
CA VAL A 232 5.02 6.47 -16.16
C VAL A 232 3.56 6.05 -16.24
N ILE A 233 2.97 5.66 -15.09
CA ILE A 233 1.59 5.19 -15.01
C ILE A 233 0.59 6.29 -15.42
N SER A 234 0.87 7.56 -15.11
CA SER A 234 -0.06 8.67 -15.42
C SER A 234 -0.38 8.74 -16.92
N LYS A 235 0.55 8.34 -17.79
CA LYS A 235 0.34 8.20 -19.24
C LYS A 235 -0.76 7.19 -19.58
N TYR A 236 -0.87 6.10 -18.82
CA TYR A 236 -1.84 5.03 -19.04
C TYR A 236 -3.16 5.29 -18.30
N ALA A 237 -3.09 5.87 -17.12
CA ALA A 237 -4.28 6.24 -16.35
C ALA A 237 -5.18 7.23 -17.10
N THR A 238 -4.59 8.13 -17.87
CA THR A 238 -5.31 9.10 -18.71
C THR A 238 -6.08 8.44 -19.87
N LYS A 239 -5.71 7.23 -20.30
CA LYS A 239 -6.46 6.48 -21.34
C LYS A 239 -7.87 6.08 -20.91
N ARG A 240 -8.19 6.18 -19.61
CA ARG A 240 -9.54 5.89 -19.08
C ARG A 240 -10.53 7.02 -19.22
N VAL A 241 -10.14 8.18 -19.76
CA VAL A 241 -11.09 9.26 -20.01
C VAL A 241 -12.03 8.81 -21.13
N PRO A 242 -13.34 8.73 -20.91
CA PRO A 242 -14.29 8.38 -21.94
C PRO A 242 -14.16 9.33 -23.12
N LYS A 243 -14.29 8.81 -24.35
CA LYS A 243 -14.34 9.68 -25.53
C LYS A 243 -15.62 10.50 -25.51
N VAL A 244 -15.53 11.77 -25.92
CA VAL A 244 -16.68 12.62 -26.15
C VAL A 244 -17.51 11.99 -27.28
N THR A 245 -18.80 11.81 -27.04
CA THR A 245 -19.78 11.34 -28.06
C THR A 245 -20.82 12.40 -28.26
N ASP A 246 -21.36 12.51 -29.49
CA ASP A 246 -22.34 13.54 -29.87
C ASP A 246 -23.65 13.44 -29.07
N ASP A 247 -23.93 12.29 -28.46
CA ASP A 247 -25.12 12.04 -27.67
C ASP A 247 -25.02 12.56 -26.21
N MET A 248 -23.89 13.14 -25.81
CA MET A 248 -23.68 13.63 -24.45
C MET A 248 -24.20 15.08 -24.30
N PRO A 249 -24.72 15.48 -23.12
CA PRO A 249 -25.00 16.87 -22.81
C PRO A 249 -23.79 17.78 -22.97
N ASP A 250 -23.95 18.98 -23.49
CA ASP A 250 -22.86 19.94 -23.81
C ASP A 250 -21.91 20.19 -22.62
N GLU A 251 -22.48 20.28 -21.42
CA GLU A 251 -21.67 20.47 -20.19
C GLU A 251 -20.73 19.28 -19.92
N LYS A 252 -21.19 18.06 -20.19
CA LYS A 252 -20.42 16.83 -20.05
C LYS A 252 -19.37 16.69 -21.16
N GLN A 253 -19.71 17.14 -22.36
CA GLN A 253 -18.78 17.18 -23.49
C GLN A 253 -17.62 18.13 -23.19
N ALA A 254 -17.90 19.33 -22.66
CA ALA A 254 -16.89 20.30 -22.27
C ALA A 254 -15.97 19.76 -21.15
N GLU A 255 -16.53 19.10 -20.12
CA GLU A 255 -15.75 18.47 -19.04
C GLU A 255 -14.84 17.36 -19.57
N LEU A 256 -15.34 16.51 -20.47
CA LEU A 256 -14.56 15.43 -21.07
C LEU A 256 -13.50 15.95 -22.03
N ALA A 257 -13.80 16.98 -22.82
CA ALA A 257 -12.84 17.64 -23.71
C ALA A 257 -11.69 18.27 -22.90
N HIS A 258 -11.99 18.90 -21.78
CA HIS A 258 -10.98 19.44 -20.88
C HIS A 258 -10.11 18.32 -20.27
N LYS A 259 -10.72 17.23 -19.81
CA LYS A 259 -9.99 16.06 -19.31
C LYS A 259 -9.09 15.45 -20.39
N GLN A 260 -9.54 15.44 -21.63
CA GLN A 260 -8.77 14.92 -22.76
C GLN A 260 -7.59 15.81 -23.11
N ALA A 261 -7.78 17.14 -23.13
CA ALA A 261 -6.71 18.11 -23.33
C ALA A 261 -5.64 18.03 -22.21
N CYS A 262 -6.06 17.91 -20.96
CA CYS A 262 -5.13 17.67 -19.83
C CYS A 262 -4.34 16.36 -19.99
N LYS A 263 -4.99 15.31 -20.52
CA LYS A 263 -4.35 14.04 -20.81
C LYS A 263 -3.25 14.18 -21.86
N GLU A 264 -3.58 14.81 -23.00
CA GLU A 264 -2.64 15.02 -24.11
C GLU A 264 -1.43 15.85 -23.67
N ALA A 265 -1.64 16.89 -22.85
CA ALA A 265 -0.57 17.68 -22.28
C ALA A 265 0.34 16.88 -21.33
N VAL A 266 -0.23 15.96 -20.55
CA VAL A 266 0.56 15.05 -19.67
C VAL A 266 1.34 14.04 -20.50
N GLU A 267 0.73 13.47 -21.55
CA GLU A 267 1.41 12.53 -22.44
C GLU A 267 2.59 13.20 -23.18
N GLU A 268 2.39 14.43 -23.65
CA GLU A 268 3.44 15.22 -24.29
C GLU A 268 4.58 15.54 -23.32
N TYR A 269 4.25 16.00 -22.11
CA TYR A 269 5.25 16.26 -21.07
C TYR A 269 6.06 15.01 -20.70
N ILE A 270 5.40 13.84 -20.58
CA ILE A 270 6.09 12.58 -20.31
C ILE A 270 7.00 12.20 -21.47
N ALA A 271 6.51 12.30 -22.73
CA ALA A 271 7.29 12.01 -23.92
C ALA A 271 8.56 12.89 -24.01
N GLN A 272 8.43 14.18 -23.73
CA GLN A 272 9.56 15.11 -23.66
C GLN A 272 10.54 14.73 -22.55
N SER A 273 10.04 14.40 -21.35
CA SER A 273 10.90 14.03 -20.21
C SER A 273 11.58 12.67 -20.35
N MET A 274 11.09 11.79 -21.22
CA MET A 274 11.71 10.51 -21.56
C MET A 274 12.71 10.60 -22.73
N GLY A 275 12.86 11.78 -23.36
CA GLY A 275 13.68 11.95 -24.53
C GLY A 275 13.13 11.24 -25.80
N LEU A 276 11.82 10.90 -25.77
CA LEU A 276 11.13 10.25 -26.90
C LEU A 276 10.74 11.24 -27.99
N ILE A 277 10.75 12.53 -27.69
CA ILE A 277 10.58 13.62 -28.63
C ILE A 277 11.86 14.46 -28.55
N ASP A 278 12.58 14.58 -29.66
CA ASP A 278 13.68 15.51 -29.78
C ASP A 278 13.14 16.92 -29.55
N ILE A 279 13.55 17.54 -28.44
CA ILE A 279 13.36 18.97 -28.26
C ILE A 279 14.31 19.61 -29.30
N PRO A 280 13.81 20.34 -30.30
CA PRO A 280 14.70 20.98 -31.25
C PRO A 280 15.68 21.86 -30.46
N GLU A 281 16.99 21.69 -30.68
CA GLU A 281 18.01 22.57 -30.11
C GLU A 281 17.77 23.95 -30.71
N VAL A 282 17.08 24.81 -29.95
CA VAL A 282 16.88 26.21 -30.31
C VAL A 282 18.22 26.93 -30.11
N PRO A 283 18.75 27.66 -31.12
CA PRO A 283 19.95 28.45 -30.96
C PRO A 283 19.85 29.38 -29.75
N VAL A 284 20.98 29.63 -29.08
CA VAL A 284 21.02 30.34 -27.79
C VAL A 284 20.38 31.74 -27.85
N ASP A 285 20.39 32.38 -29.01
CA ASP A 285 19.85 33.73 -29.22
C ASP A 285 18.31 33.76 -29.31
N ASP A 286 17.66 32.65 -29.77
CA ASP A 286 16.19 32.55 -29.86
C ASP A 286 15.57 31.99 -28.58
N ARG A 287 16.36 31.31 -27.73
CA ARG A 287 15.88 30.72 -26.48
C ARG A 287 15.30 31.73 -25.50
N THR A 288 15.76 32.94 -25.50
CA THR A 288 15.32 33.98 -24.55
C THR A 288 13.89 34.39 -24.86
N ASP A 289 13.55 34.61 -26.12
CA ASP A 289 12.21 35.03 -26.55
C ASP A 289 11.21 33.89 -26.41
N ASP A 290 11.58 32.66 -26.71
CA ASP A 290 10.74 31.49 -26.50
C ASP A 290 10.51 31.20 -25.02
N LEU A 291 11.54 31.34 -24.18
CA LEU A 291 11.40 31.21 -22.72
C LEU A 291 10.49 32.32 -22.15
N ILE A 292 10.58 33.55 -22.67
CA ILE A 292 9.71 34.66 -22.30
C ILE A 292 8.28 34.40 -22.77
N ALA A 293 8.08 33.89 -23.99
CA ALA A 293 6.77 33.54 -24.54
C ALA A 293 6.14 32.37 -23.73
N PHE A 294 6.92 31.33 -23.39
CA PHE A 294 6.48 30.24 -22.54
C PHE A 294 6.14 30.72 -21.12
N PHE A 295 6.95 31.58 -20.54
CA PHE A 295 6.70 32.18 -19.23
C PHE A 295 5.42 33.00 -19.24
N ASN A 296 5.22 33.85 -20.25
CA ASN A 296 4.02 34.66 -20.41
C ASN A 296 2.76 33.81 -20.60
N SER A 297 2.83 32.71 -21.38
CA SER A 297 1.74 31.77 -21.54
C SER A 297 1.40 31.07 -20.21
N SER A 298 2.42 30.66 -19.46
CA SER A 298 2.26 30.03 -18.15
C SER A 298 1.67 30.98 -17.11
N VAL A 299 2.10 32.27 -17.11
CA VAL A 299 1.56 33.33 -16.24
C VAL A 299 0.10 33.62 -16.59
N ASN A 300 -0.26 33.67 -17.86
CA ASN A 300 -1.64 33.87 -18.31
C ASN A 300 -2.56 32.72 -17.88
N THR A 301 -2.09 31.48 -18.04
CA THR A 301 -2.81 30.29 -17.59
C THR A 301 -3.00 30.28 -16.06
N PHE A 302 -1.98 30.63 -15.32
CA PHE A 302 -2.01 30.74 -13.86
C PHE A 302 -2.94 31.86 -13.41
N THR A 303 -2.92 33.03 -14.09
CA THR A 303 -3.80 34.16 -13.80
C THR A 303 -5.27 33.81 -14.07
N ALA A 304 -5.57 33.10 -15.17
CA ALA A 304 -6.90 32.64 -15.47
C ALA A 304 -7.41 31.63 -14.41
N ALA A 305 -6.55 30.70 -13.97
CA ALA A 305 -6.87 29.76 -12.91
C ALA A 305 -7.15 30.47 -11.57
N ILE A 306 -6.35 31.47 -11.21
CA ILE A 306 -6.57 32.29 -10.00
C ILE A 306 -7.89 33.07 -10.11
N THR A 307 -8.18 33.67 -11.26
CA THR A 307 -9.43 34.41 -11.47
C THR A 307 -10.64 33.49 -11.28
N ASN A 308 -10.60 32.28 -11.83
CA ASN A 308 -11.64 31.29 -11.62
C ASN A 308 -11.76 30.85 -10.16
N LEU A 309 -10.64 30.70 -9.46
CA LEU A 309 -10.65 30.37 -8.04
C LEU A 309 -11.26 31.51 -7.21
N ILE A 310 -10.91 32.76 -7.48
CA ILE A 310 -11.46 33.94 -6.80
C ILE A 310 -12.98 34.00 -6.96
N GLY A 311 -13.48 33.72 -8.17
CA GLY A 311 -14.92 33.67 -8.44
C GLY A 311 -15.69 32.61 -7.65
N ASN A 312 -15.01 31.56 -7.19
CA ASN A 312 -15.60 30.45 -6.44
C ASN A 312 -15.29 30.47 -4.93
N VAL A 313 -14.47 31.41 -4.44
CA VAL A 313 -14.12 31.53 -3.01
C VAL A 313 -15.32 31.48 -2.07
N PRO A 314 -16.48 32.09 -2.36
CA PRO A 314 -17.65 32.01 -1.47
C PRO A 314 -18.17 30.59 -1.23
N ASN A 315 -17.84 29.64 -2.10
CA ASN A 315 -18.28 28.26 -2.06
C ASN A 315 -17.24 27.30 -1.45
N PHE A 316 -16.09 27.81 -1.05
CA PHE A 316 -15.02 26.98 -0.49
C PHE A 316 -15.29 26.64 0.97
N SER A 317 -15.01 25.40 1.35
CA SER A 317 -14.87 25.02 2.76
C SER A 317 -13.56 25.64 3.32
N GLU A 318 -13.50 25.79 4.63
CA GLU A 318 -12.31 26.33 5.31
C GLU A 318 -11.03 25.54 4.95
N GLU A 319 -11.12 24.22 4.81
CA GLU A 319 -10.01 23.37 4.37
C GLU A 319 -9.57 23.65 2.93
N GLN A 320 -10.52 23.85 2.02
CA GLN A 320 -10.25 24.20 0.62
C GLN A 320 -9.60 25.56 0.52
N PHE A 321 -10.08 26.55 1.30
CA PHE A 321 -9.50 27.89 1.36
C PHE A 321 -8.05 27.86 1.82
N ASN A 322 -7.76 27.12 2.91
CA ASN A 322 -6.40 26.99 3.45
C ASN A 322 -5.44 26.32 2.45
N ARG A 323 -5.89 25.34 1.68
CA ARG A 323 -5.09 24.68 0.62
C ARG A 323 -4.77 25.64 -0.51
N VAL A 324 -5.75 26.41 -1.00
CA VAL A 324 -5.56 27.40 -2.07
C VAL A 324 -4.61 28.50 -1.59
N PHE A 325 -4.80 29.02 -0.38
CA PHE A 325 -3.94 30.03 0.22
C PHE A 325 -2.49 29.56 0.36
N GLY A 326 -2.28 28.29 0.76
CA GLY A 326 -0.95 27.68 0.80
C GLY A 326 -0.25 27.64 -0.56
N ILE A 327 -0.98 27.29 -1.62
CA ILE A 327 -0.44 27.26 -3.00
C ILE A 327 -0.06 28.66 -3.47
N ILE A 328 -0.91 29.67 -3.22
CA ILE A 328 -0.64 31.06 -3.57
C ILE A 328 0.64 31.54 -2.88
N LYS A 329 0.79 31.28 -1.58
CA LYS A 329 1.98 31.68 -0.81
C LYS A 329 3.28 31.04 -1.33
N ILE A 330 3.22 29.80 -1.79
CA ILE A 330 4.37 29.12 -2.43
C ILE A 330 4.72 29.80 -3.75
N ALA A 331 3.71 30.15 -4.56
CA ALA A 331 3.93 30.86 -5.82
C ALA A 331 4.53 32.26 -5.62
N GLU A 332 4.03 33.03 -4.65
CA GLU A 332 4.58 34.34 -4.27
C GLU A 332 6.06 34.23 -3.86
N ASN A 333 6.42 33.27 -3.04
CA ASN A 333 7.80 33.03 -2.63
C ASN A 333 8.72 32.71 -3.81
N LYS A 334 8.26 31.88 -4.76
CA LYS A 334 9.04 31.55 -5.97
C LYS A 334 9.21 32.76 -6.90
N LEU A 335 8.16 33.57 -7.07
CA LEU A 335 8.23 34.82 -7.86
C LEU A 335 9.17 35.85 -7.22
N SER A 336 9.14 35.98 -5.90
CA SER A 336 10.07 36.86 -5.17
C SER A 336 11.53 36.41 -5.34
N ASN A 337 11.78 35.10 -5.26
CA ASN A 337 13.13 34.57 -5.50
C ASN A 337 13.60 34.79 -6.94
N LEU A 338 12.72 34.62 -7.93
CA LEU A 338 13.03 34.90 -9.33
C LEU A 338 13.37 36.40 -9.53
N LYS A 339 12.57 37.30 -8.94
CA LYS A 339 12.83 38.76 -8.99
C LYS A 339 14.20 39.11 -8.40
N ASN A 340 14.55 38.52 -7.25
CA ASN A 340 15.85 38.72 -6.62
C ASN A 340 17.03 38.27 -7.51
N VAL A 341 16.84 37.22 -8.31
CA VAL A 341 17.85 36.72 -9.27
C VAL A 341 17.95 37.63 -10.48
N MET A 342 16.86 38.30 -10.88
CA MET A 342 16.84 39.20 -12.05
C MET A 342 17.33 40.62 -11.70
N GLU A 343 17.38 41.02 -10.43
CA GLU A 343 17.89 42.32 -9.95
C GLU A 343 19.41 42.31 -9.67
N VAL A 344 20.10 41.18 -9.91
CA VAL A 344 21.56 41.01 -9.84
C VAL A 344 22.18 41.04 -11.23
#